data_9386e86043981991c8970a6c1e2115b7
#
_entry.id   9386e86043981991c8970a6c1e2115b7
#
_cell.length_a   1.000
_cell.length_b   1.000
_cell.length_c   1.000
_cell.angle_alpha   90.00
_cell.angle_beta   90.00
_cell.angle_gamma   90.00
#
_symmetry.space_group_name_H-M   'P 1'
#
loop_
_entity.id
_entity.type
_entity.pdbx_description
1 polymer ?
#
loop_
_entity_poly.entity_id
_entity_poly.type
_entity_poly.pdbx_seq_one_letter_code
_entity_poly.pdbx_strand_id
1 'polypeptide(L)'
;MKEPAKTGSGFWRSLRSGGVPSAIASVFGAPSAQQMAFIRSLSREQRRTEVLHLPLSRLETVVFDLETTGFHAQHGDEILSFGAVKMIGDEQVDEFYTLVNPKITIPDNITALTGITQEMTDQAPALIDGLHDFMAFAGRSVLIAHGTGHDKAFLNAALWRTSKIQLNHRILDTMMIAKWLKPSLGSYGLDEVLEEANIPVTMRHHALEDAKMTASLWKEYLRLMRHKQVDTLEDLYAYLCNF
;
A
#
# COMPACT_ATOMS: atom_id res chain seq x y z
N MET A 1 -3.86 37.12 25.46
CA MET A 1 -3.21 35.85 25.06
C MET A 1 -4.25 35.03 24.35
N LYS A 2 -4.15 34.85 23.00
CA LYS A 2 -5.06 34.07 22.18
C LYS A 2 -4.34 32.79 21.81
N GLU A 3 -4.94 31.63 22.09
CA GLU A 3 -4.43 30.31 21.67
C GLU A 3 -4.52 30.15 20.16
N PRO A 4 -3.58 29.45 19.52
CA PRO A 4 -3.67 29.12 18.09
C PRO A 4 -4.61 27.93 17.86
N ALA A 5 -5.43 28.04 16.84
CA ALA A 5 -6.40 27.06 16.40
C ALA A 5 -5.70 25.76 15.94
N LYS A 6 -6.13 24.63 16.49
CA LYS A 6 -5.79 23.28 16.00
C LYS A 6 -6.63 23.00 14.74
N THR A 7 -5.98 22.98 13.60
CA THR A 7 -6.59 22.58 12.33
C THR A 7 -6.03 21.22 11.89
N GLY A 8 -6.89 20.27 11.60
CA GLY A 8 -6.59 19.24 10.61
C GLY A 8 -6.83 17.76 10.95
N SER A 9 -7.20 17.36 12.18
CA SER A 9 -7.35 15.91 12.48
C SER A 9 -8.81 15.42 12.62
N GLY A 10 -9.79 16.29 12.40
CA GLY A 10 -11.21 16.00 12.70
C GLY A 10 -12.00 15.29 11.60
N PHE A 11 -11.63 15.45 10.35
CA PHE A 11 -12.44 14.98 9.23
C PHE A 11 -12.46 13.46 9.07
N TRP A 12 -11.31 12.83 9.19
CA TRP A 12 -11.19 11.37 9.03
C TRP A 12 -11.64 10.55 10.25
N ARG A 13 -11.58 11.13 11.45
CA ARG A 13 -12.13 10.49 12.67
C ARG A 13 -13.65 10.40 12.65
N SER A 14 -14.33 11.33 11.99
CA SER A 14 -15.80 11.36 11.91
C SER A 14 -16.35 10.25 11.02
N LEU A 15 -15.59 9.75 10.05
CA LEU A 15 -16.01 8.64 9.19
C LEU A 15 -15.94 7.26 9.87
N ARG A 16 -15.18 7.14 10.97
CA ARG A 16 -15.09 5.88 11.75
C ARG A 16 -16.27 5.64 12.70
N SER A 17 -17.08 6.65 13.03
CA SER A 17 -18.18 6.54 14.03
C SER A 17 -19.59 6.65 13.47
N GLY A 18 -19.74 6.90 12.17
CA GLY A 18 -21.02 6.98 11.52
C GLY A 18 -21.31 5.69 10.74
N GLY A 19 -21.92 4.69 11.38
CA GLY A 19 -22.47 3.55 10.66
C GLY A 19 -23.43 4.03 9.58
N VAL A 20 -23.09 3.77 8.30
CA VAL A 20 -23.98 3.99 7.18
C VAL A 20 -25.21 3.08 7.41
N PRO A 21 -26.45 3.60 7.31
CA PRO A 21 -27.62 2.75 7.52
C PRO A 21 -27.62 1.59 6.55
N SER A 22 -27.75 0.39 7.09
CA SER A 22 -27.73 -0.92 6.41
C SER A 22 -28.81 -1.12 5.32
N ALA A 23 -29.59 -0.09 5.00
CA ALA A 23 -30.75 -0.19 4.12
C ALA A 23 -30.48 0.09 2.61
N ILE A 24 -29.22 0.45 2.25
CA ILE A 24 -28.89 0.75 0.83
C ILE A 24 -27.96 -0.30 0.21
N ALA A 25 -27.42 -1.22 1.00
CA ALA A 25 -26.44 -2.22 0.55
C ALA A 25 -27.01 -3.38 -0.29
N SER A 26 -28.33 -3.48 -0.48
CA SER A 26 -28.94 -4.64 -1.13
C SER A 26 -29.29 -4.49 -2.61
N VAL A 27 -28.96 -3.37 -3.28
CA VAL A 27 -29.39 -3.15 -4.66
C VAL A 27 -28.28 -3.14 -5.72
N PHE A 28 -26.98 -3.06 -5.35
CA PHE A 28 -25.95 -2.83 -6.37
C PHE A 28 -24.73 -3.75 -6.24
N GLY A 29 -24.78 -4.86 -6.98
CA GLY A 29 -23.59 -5.66 -7.33
C GLY A 29 -22.68 -5.07 -8.42
N ALA A 30 -22.94 -3.84 -8.88
CA ALA A 30 -22.11 -3.16 -9.88
C ALA A 30 -21.38 -1.95 -9.27
N PRO A 31 -20.08 -1.72 -9.61
CA PRO A 31 -19.34 -0.55 -9.16
C PRO A 31 -20.08 0.73 -9.49
N SER A 32 -20.16 1.67 -8.54
CA SER A 32 -20.82 2.95 -8.83
C SER A 32 -20.03 3.73 -9.88
N ALA A 33 -20.73 4.41 -10.78
CA ALA A 33 -20.08 5.24 -11.80
C ALA A 33 -19.17 6.30 -11.17
N GLN A 34 -19.51 6.80 -9.99
CA GLN A 34 -18.72 7.78 -9.23
C GLN A 34 -17.42 7.20 -8.71
N GLN A 35 -17.43 6.00 -8.13
CA GLN A 35 -16.20 5.31 -7.67
C GLN A 35 -15.26 5.03 -8.83
N MET A 36 -15.77 4.52 -9.94
CA MET A 36 -14.98 4.30 -11.14
C MET A 36 -14.40 5.59 -11.72
N ALA A 37 -15.18 6.68 -11.74
CA ALA A 37 -14.73 7.99 -12.22
C ALA A 37 -13.62 8.55 -11.31
N PHE A 38 -13.77 8.42 -9.99
CA PHE A 38 -12.78 8.86 -9.02
C PHE A 38 -11.45 8.09 -9.19
N ILE A 39 -11.49 6.76 -9.22
CA ILE A 39 -10.29 5.93 -9.44
C ILE A 39 -9.61 6.29 -10.76
N ARG A 40 -10.38 6.50 -11.85
CA ARG A 40 -9.85 6.93 -13.15
C ARG A 40 -9.20 8.31 -13.10
N SER A 41 -9.74 9.26 -12.31
CA SER A 41 -9.15 10.59 -12.19
C SER A 41 -7.80 10.53 -11.48
N LEU A 42 -7.70 9.79 -10.39
CA LEU A 42 -6.42 9.57 -9.70
C LEU A 42 -5.37 8.96 -10.62
N SER A 43 -5.76 7.99 -11.44
CA SER A 43 -4.84 7.32 -12.36
C SER A 43 -4.28 8.24 -13.46
N ARG A 44 -5.02 9.26 -13.91
CA ARG A 44 -4.58 10.19 -14.98
C ARG A 44 -3.53 11.19 -14.50
N GLU A 45 -3.54 11.55 -13.22
CA GLU A 45 -2.72 12.64 -12.68
C GLU A 45 -1.35 12.21 -12.13
N GLN A 46 -1.04 10.91 -12.15
CA GLN A 46 0.12 10.34 -11.43
C GLN A 46 1.50 10.60 -12.06
N ARG A 47 1.58 11.02 -13.33
CA ARG A 47 2.86 11.15 -14.04
C ARG A 47 3.47 12.56 -13.95
N ARG A 48 3.50 13.16 -12.75
CA ARG A 48 4.22 14.44 -12.57
C ARG A 48 5.72 14.19 -12.52
N THR A 49 6.47 14.83 -13.42
CA THR A 49 7.94 14.82 -13.42
C THR A 49 8.53 15.56 -12.21
N GLU A 50 7.80 16.52 -11.66
CA GLU A 50 8.18 17.29 -10.46
C GLU A 50 8.53 16.41 -9.26
N VAL A 51 7.86 15.26 -9.10
CA VAL A 51 8.11 14.31 -8.01
C VAL A 51 9.54 13.73 -8.06
N LEU A 52 10.16 13.66 -9.24
CA LEU A 52 11.53 13.12 -9.40
C LEU A 52 12.57 13.97 -8.70
N HIS A 53 12.37 15.28 -8.67
CA HIS A 53 13.32 16.25 -8.12
C HIS A 53 13.00 16.67 -6.68
N LEU A 54 11.90 16.14 -6.10
CA LEU A 54 11.61 16.39 -4.69
C LEU A 54 12.64 15.69 -3.80
N PRO A 55 13.13 16.37 -2.76
CA PRO A 55 13.95 15.71 -1.75
C PRO A 55 13.21 14.51 -1.15
N LEU A 56 13.88 13.36 -1.04
CA LEU A 56 13.32 12.16 -0.42
C LEU A 56 12.82 12.41 1.00
N SER A 57 13.44 13.37 1.72
CA SER A 57 13.00 13.80 3.07
C SER A 57 11.66 14.55 3.10
N ARG A 58 11.14 14.95 1.95
CA ARG A 58 9.83 15.63 1.79
C ARG A 58 8.87 14.85 0.90
N LEU A 59 9.33 13.73 0.39
CA LEU A 59 8.53 12.89 -0.50
C LEU A 59 7.37 12.26 0.28
N GLU A 60 6.16 12.46 -0.22
CA GLU A 60 4.99 11.73 0.27
C GLU A 60 4.97 10.35 -0.36
N THR A 61 5.00 9.32 0.49
CA THR A 61 4.97 7.92 0.09
C THR A 61 3.87 7.17 0.81
N VAL A 62 3.37 6.10 0.20
CA VAL A 62 2.47 5.15 0.84
C VAL A 62 3.11 3.77 0.74
N VAL A 63 3.58 3.27 1.88
CA VAL A 63 4.08 1.92 2.02
C VAL A 63 2.90 1.00 2.22
N PHE A 64 2.79 -0.05 1.41
CA PHE A 64 1.62 -0.94 1.45
C PHE A 64 1.99 -2.40 1.28
N ASP A 65 1.09 -3.25 1.70
CA ASP A 65 1.12 -4.68 1.54
C ASP A 65 -0.31 -5.22 1.35
N LEU A 66 -0.46 -6.38 0.70
CA LEU A 66 -1.73 -7.05 0.43
C LEU A 66 -1.72 -8.48 0.94
N GLU A 67 -2.82 -8.91 1.59
CA GLU A 67 -3.09 -10.32 1.74
C GLU A 67 -4.02 -10.80 0.63
N THR A 68 -3.78 -11.99 0.13
CA THR A 68 -4.47 -12.54 -1.03
C THR A 68 -4.83 -14.01 -0.84
N THR A 69 -5.76 -14.54 -1.64
CA THR A 69 -6.15 -15.95 -1.58
C THR A 69 -5.13 -16.90 -2.21
N GLY A 70 -4.08 -16.37 -2.84
CA GLY A 70 -3.02 -17.13 -3.50
C GLY A 70 -2.07 -16.22 -4.26
N PHE A 71 -1.35 -16.76 -5.25
CA PHE A 71 -0.29 -16.04 -5.96
C PHE A 71 -0.63 -15.66 -7.41
N HIS A 72 -1.82 -16.02 -7.88
CA HIS A 72 -2.17 -15.98 -9.31
C HIS A 72 -3.31 -15.00 -9.60
N ALA A 73 -3.05 -13.69 -9.49
CA ALA A 73 -3.99 -12.61 -9.74
C ALA A 73 -4.75 -12.73 -11.08
N GLN A 74 -4.14 -13.33 -12.11
CA GLN A 74 -4.72 -13.53 -13.43
C GLN A 74 -5.55 -14.83 -13.54
N HIS A 75 -5.46 -15.72 -12.57
CA HIS A 75 -6.12 -17.02 -12.56
C HIS A 75 -7.21 -17.16 -11.48
N GLY A 76 -7.65 -16.04 -10.95
CA GLY A 76 -8.82 -16.01 -10.07
C GLY A 76 -8.52 -15.83 -8.59
N ASP A 77 -7.26 -15.73 -8.20
CA ASP A 77 -6.93 -15.33 -6.83
C ASP A 77 -7.32 -13.87 -6.59
N GLU A 78 -7.74 -13.58 -5.35
CA GLU A 78 -8.36 -12.33 -4.96
C GLU A 78 -7.63 -11.67 -3.78
N ILE A 79 -7.78 -10.35 -3.65
CA ILE A 79 -7.30 -9.60 -2.49
C ILE A 79 -8.22 -9.89 -1.31
N LEU A 80 -7.64 -10.12 -0.12
CA LEU A 80 -8.30 -10.29 1.17
C LEU A 80 -8.21 -9.05 2.04
N SER A 81 -7.07 -8.36 2.02
CA SER A 81 -6.89 -7.13 2.78
C SER A 81 -5.90 -6.17 2.12
N PHE A 82 -6.07 -4.89 2.45
CA PHE A 82 -5.13 -3.82 2.16
C PHE A 82 -4.58 -3.29 3.47
N GLY A 83 -3.28 -3.22 3.61
CA GLY A 83 -2.58 -2.54 4.69
C GLY A 83 -1.69 -1.45 4.12
N ALA A 84 -1.70 -0.25 4.70
CA ALA A 84 -0.88 0.83 4.20
C ALA A 84 -0.50 1.84 5.30
N VAL A 85 0.68 2.43 5.14
CA VAL A 85 1.24 3.48 5.99
C VAL A 85 1.64 4.66 5.13
N LYS A 86 1.14 5.85 5.46
CA LYS A 86 1.52 7.08 4.78
C LYS A 86 2.71 7.71 5.49
N MET A 87 3.73 8.06 4.70
CA MET A 87 4.96 8.69 5.17
C MET A 87 5.19 10.04 4.48
N ILE A 88 5.80 10.98 5.19
CA ILE A 88 6.43 12.17 4.61
C ILE A 88 7.91 12.11 5.01
N GLY A 89 8.77 11.82 4.04
CA GLY A 89 10.15 11.47 4.32
C GLY A 89 10.22 10.24 5.24
N ASP A 90 10.79 10.41 6.44
CA ASP A 90 10.93 9.36 7.46
C ASP A 90 9.87 9.42 8.57
N GLU A 91 8.89 10.31 8.48
CA GLU A 91 7.81 10.46 9.45
C GLU A 91 6.55 9.73 8.99
N GLN A 92 6.02 8.84 9.86
CA GLN A 92 4.70 8.23 9.64
C GLN A 92 3.61 9.23 10.03
N VAL A 93 2.69 9.51 9.08
CA VAL A 93 1.64 10.52 9.29
C VAL A 93 0.23 9.94 9.34
N ASP A 94 0.00 8.77 8.75
CA ASP A 94 -1.33 8.10 8.75
C ASP A 94 -1.19 6.60 8.47
N GLU A 95 -2.25 5.83 8.74
CA GLU A 95 -2.32 4.40 8.43
C GLU A 95 -3.72 4.00 7.94
N PHE A 96 -3.77 2.96 7.13
CA PHE A 96 -4.98 2.42 6.53
C PHE A 96 -4.99 0.90 6.61
N TYR A 97 -6.13 0.33 6.98
CA TYR A 97 -6.36 -1.11 6.90
C TYR A 97 -7.81 -1.40 6.57
N THR A 98 -8.04 -2.33 5.65
CA THR A 98 -9.38 -2.87 5.39
C THR A 98 -9.31 -4.31 4.90
N LEU A 99 -10.24 -5.13 5.38
CA LEU A 99 -10.57 -6.41 4.75
C LEU A 99 -11.46 -6.15 3.52
N VAL A 100 -11.45 -7.07 2.58
CA VAL A 100 -12.42 -7.10 1.47
C VAL A 100 -12.97 -8.50 1.26
N ASN A 101 -14.21 -8.59 0.79
CA ASN A 101 -14.83 -9.86 0.46
C ASN A 101 -14.33 -10.35 -0.90
N PRO A 102 -13.58 -11.48 -0.97
CA PRO A 102 -13.00 -11.99 -2.21
C PRO A 102 -14.06 -12.62 -3.13
N LYS A 103 -15.28 -12.91 -2.65
CA LYS A 103 -16.35 -13.63 -3.37
C LYS A 103 -15.98 -15.06 -3.79
N ILE A 104 -14.90 -15.59 -3.25
CA ILE A 104 -14.45 -16.98 -3.41
C ILE A 104 -14.11 -17.56 -2.04
N THR A 105 -14.04 -18.87 -1.96
CA THR A 105 -13.61 -19.56 -0.74
C THR A 105 -12.12 -19.30 -0.49
N ILE A 106 -11.79 -18.96 0.74
CA ILE A 106 -10.40 -18.78 1.18
C ILE A 106 -9.79 -20.18 1.42
N PRO A 107 -8.65 -20.49 0.79
CA PRO A 107 -7.97 -21.77 1.04
C PRO A 107 -7.50 -21.89 2.51
N ASP A 108 -7.60 -23.08 3.09
CA ASP A 108 -7.25 -23.34 4.49
C ASP A 108 -5.81 -22.93 4.84
N ASN A 109 -4.87 -23.16 3.91
CA ASN A 109 -3.48 -22.74 4.08
C ASN A 109 -3.31 -21.22 4.12
N ILE A 110 -4.15 -20.47 3.42
CA ILE A 110 -4.14 -19.00 3.45
C ILE A 110 -4.75 -18.51 4.78
N THR A 111 -5.85 -19.11 5.23
CA THR A 111 -6.40 -18.81 6.56
C THR A 111 -5.38 -19.12 7.66
N ALA A 112 -4.67 -20.25 7.58
CA ALA A 112 -3.62 -20.58 8.54
C ALA A 112 -2.44 -19.61 8.51
N LEU A 113 -2.11 -19.04 7.32
CA LEU A 113 -0.99 -18.11 7.12
C LEU A 113 -1.33 -16.70 7.62
N THR A 114 -2.50 -16.18 7.22
CA THR A 114 -2.88 -14.76 7.42
C THR A 114 -3.76 -14.55 8.66
N GLY A 115 -4.36 -15.61 9.18
CA GLY A 115 -5.40 -15.53 10.21
C GLY A 115 -6.75 -14.99 9.71
N ILE A 116 -6.88 -14.67 8.42
CA ILE A 116 -8.13 -14.16 7.84
C ILE A 116 -9.06 -15.32 7.55
N THR A 117 -10.24 -15.33 8.21
CA THR A 117 -11.25 -16.37 8.02
C THR A 117 -12.33 -15.97 7.02
N GLN A 118 -13.08 -16.95 6.52
CA GLN A 118 -14.21 -16.71 5.63
C GLN A 118 -15.26 -15.81 6.30
N GLU A 119 -15.56 -16.03 7.58
CA GLU A 119 -16.55 -15.26 8.34
C GLU A 119 -16.16 -13.77 8.43
N MET A 120 -14.85 -13.48 8.57
CA MET A 120 -14.35 -12.11 8.61
C MET A 120 -14.58 -11.41 7.26
N THR A 121 -14.31 -12.11 6.17
CA THR A 121 -14.43 -11.53 4.82
C THR A 121 -15.87 -11.51 4.30
N ASP A 122 -16.75 -12.41 4.74
CA ASP A 122 -18.16 -12.39 4.35
C ASP A 122 -18.88 -11.10 4.81
N GLN A 123 -18.41 -10.50 5.91
CA GLN A 123 -18.91 -9.22 6.43
C GLN A 123 -18.12 -8.01 5.93
N ALA A 124 -17.03 -8.22 5.21
CA ALA A 124 -16.18 -7.16 4.71
C ALA A 124 -16.79 -6.46 3.47
N PRO A 125 -16.40 -5.21 3.19
CA PRO A 125 -16.83 -4.49 2.00
C PRO A 125 -16.43 -5.22 0.71
N ALA A 126 -17.11 -4.89 -0.39
CA ALA A 126 -16.73 -5.42 -1.69
C ALA A 126 -15.35 -4.89 -2.12
N LEU A 127 -14.66 -5.63 -2.99
CA LEU A 127 -13.35 -5.24 -3.52
C LEU A 127 -13.31 -3.80 -4.04
N ILE A 128 -14.37 -3.35 -4.73
CA ILE A 128 -14.42 -2.00 -5.30
C ILE A 128 -14.39 -0.91 -4.22
N ASP A 129 -15.03 -1.17 -3.08
CA ASP A 129 -15.08 -0.21 -1.97
C ASP A 129 -13.73 -0.13 -1.27
N GLY A 130 -13.13 -1.29 -0.93
CA GLY A 130 -11.78 -1.34 -0.35
C GLY A 130 -10.72 -0.76 -1.27
N LEU A 131 -10.80 -1.05 -2.57
CA LEU A 131 -9.90 -0.48 -3.58
C LEU A 131 -10.09 1.03 -3.72
N HIS A 132 -11.33 1.53 -3.70
CA HIS A 132 -11.63 2.97 -3.72
C HIS A 132 -11.00 3.67 -2.52
N ASP A 133 -11.16 3.12 -1.32
CA ASP A 133 -10.66 3.70 -0.08
C ASP A 133 -9.12 3.64 -0.03
N PHE A 134 -8.52 2.54 -0.46
CA PHE A 134 -7.07 2.43 -0.62
C PHE A 134 -6.53 3.47 -1.62
N MET A 135 -7.15 3.61 -2.79
CA MET A 135 -6.73 4.60 -3.80
C MET A 135 -6.94 6.04 -3.32
N ALA A 136 -7.98 6.31 -2.53
CA ALA A 136 -8.19 7.61 -1.89
C ALA A 136 -7.11 7.90 -0.84
N PHE A 137 -6.75 6.90 -0.04
CA PHE A 137 -5.65 7.00 0.93
C PHE A 137 -4.30 7.21 0.23
N ALA A 138 -4.01 6.43 -0.81
CA ALA A 138 -2.79 6.56 -1.61
C ALA A 138 -2.69 7.92 -2.30
N GLY A 139 -3.80 8.45 -2.78
CA GLY A 139 -3.84 9.76 -3.43
C GLY A 139 -2.86 9.85 -4.59
N ARG A 140 -1.86 10.74 -4.47
CA ARG A 140 -0.80 10.97 -5.47
C ARG A 140 0.58 10.55 -4.99
N SER A 141 0.66 9.87 -3.88
CA SER A 141 1.92 9.44 -3.27
C SER A 141 2.65 8.43 -4.16
N VAL A 142 3.96 8.35 -3.99
CA VAL A 142 4.74 7.24 -4.51
C VAL A 142 4.42 6.01 -3.66
N LEU A 143 4.08 4.91 -4.30
CA LEU A 143 3.83 3.65 -3.62
C LEU A 143 5.15 2.94 -3.32
N ILE A 144 5.19 2.24 -2.19
CA ILE A 144 6.35 1.44 -1.77
C ILE A 144 5.82 0.08 -1.29
N ALA A 145 6.44 -1.01 -1.74
CA ALA A 145 6.19 -2.35 -1.20
C ALA A 145 7.48 -3.17 -1.19
N HIS A 146 7.46 -4.33 -0.60
CA HIS A 146 8.60 -5.24 -0.56
C HIS A 146 8.37 -6.40 -1.52
N GLY A 147 9.17 -6.50 -2.60
CA GLY A 147 8.94 -7.50 -3.65
C GLY A 147 7.68 -7.22 -4.48
N THR A 148 7.57 -6.01 -5.01
CA THR A 148 6.36 -5.39 -5.59
C THR A 148 5.64 -6.18 -6.69
N GLY A 149 6.25 -7.23 -7.23
CA GLY A 149 5.68 -7.98 -8.36
C GLY A 149 4.30 -8.57 -8.07
N HIS A 150 4.13 -9.13 -6.87
CA HIS A 150 2.88 -9.70 -6.39
C HIS A 150 1.79 -8.64 -6.22
N ASP A 151 2.02 -7.65 -5.37
CA ASP A 151 1.05 -6.60 -5.05
C ASP A 151 0.61 -5.82 -6.29
N LYS A 152 1.59 -5.46 -7.13
CA LYS A 152 1.31 -4.77 -8.41
C LYS A 152 0.43 -5.60 -9.34
N ALA A 153 0.64 -6.91 -9.40
CA ALA A 153 -0.19 -7.80 -10.21
C ALA A 153 -1.65 -7.83 -9.70
N PHE A 154 -1.84 -7.95 -8.38
CA PHE A 154 -3.16 -7.95 -7.76
C PHE A 154 -3.86 -6.58 -7.87
N LEU A 155 -3.16 -5.48 -7.60
CA LEU A 155 -3.73 -4.13 -7.80
C LEU A 155 -4.15 -3.90 -9.25
N ASN A 156 -3.32 -4.30 -10.23
CA ASN A 156 -3.68 -4.17 -11.65
C ASN A 156 -4.89 -5.03 -12.03
N ALA A 157 -4.97 -6.27 -11.53
CA ALA A 157 -6.12 -7.13 -11.76
C ALA A 157 -7.41 -6.54 -11.17
N ALA A 158 -7.34 -6.03 -9.92
CA ALA A 158 -8.45 -5.37 -9.25
C ALA A 158 -8.90 -4.10 -10.00
N LEU A 159 -7.97 -3.21 -10.38
CA LEU A 159 -8.24 -1.98 -11.13
C LEU A 159 -8.83 -2.28 -12.52
N TRP A 160 -8.32 -3.32 -13.18
CA TRP A 160 -8.85 -3.71 -14.48
C TRP A 160 -10.26 -4.28 -14.38
N ARG A 161 -10.52 -5.15 -13.41
CA ARG A 161 -11.86 -5.73 -13.22
C ARG A 161 -12.91 -4.68 -12.86
N THR A 162 -12.57 -3.76 -11.95
CA THR A 162 -13.50 -2.77 -11.41
C THR A 162 -13.65 -1.53 -12.30
N SER A 163 -12.57 -1.03 -12.89
CA SER A 163 -12.53 0.31 -13.51
C SER A 163 -11.96 0.33 -14.92
N LYS A 164 -11.48 -0.81 -15.45
CA LYS A 164 -10.84 -0.95 -16.77
C LYS A 164 -9.63 -0.03 -16.97
N ILE A 165 -8.84 0.13 -15.92
CA ILE A 165 -7.60 0.91 -15.93
C ILE A 165 -6.46 0.09 -15.36
N GLN A 166 -5.23 0.59 -15.49
CA GLN A 166 -4.03 0.07 -14.86
C GLN A 166 -3.51 1.03 -13.80
N LEU A 167 -2.69 0.51 -12.89
CA LEU A 167 -2.01 1.30 -11.88
C LEU A 167 -0.96 2.18 -12.54
N ASN A 168 -1.11 3.50 -12.41
CA ASN A 168 -0.19 4.49 -12.96
C ASN A 168 0.73 5.13 -11.91
N HIS A 169 0.58 4.74 -10.63
CA HIS A 169 1.46 5.19 -9.57
C HIS A 169 2.91 4.74 -9.84
N ARG A 170 3.85 5.58 -9.43
CA ARG A 170 5.24 5.15 -9.29
C ARG A 170 5.30 4.18 -8.14
N ILE A 171 5.99 3.05 -8.34
CA ILE A 171 6.20 2.07 -7.28
C ILE A 171 7.70 1.91 -7.09
N LEU A 172 8.14 1.99 -5.83
CA LEU A 172 9.48 1.64 -5.40
C LEU A 172 9.43 0.25 -4.74
N ASP A 173 10.41 -0.57 -5.08
CA ASP A 173 10.59 -1.89 -4.49
C ASP A 173 11.71 -1.86 -3.47
N THR A 174 11.39 -2.05 -2.18
CA THR A 174 12.40 -2.05 -1.12
C THR A 174 13.36 -3.24 -1.25
N MET A 175 12.96 -4.35 -1.87
CA MET A 175 13.84 -5.46 -2.18
C MET A 175 14.93 -5.04 -3.18
N MET A 176 14.58 -4.27 -4.22
CA MET A 176 15.57 -3.75 -5.18
C MET A 176 16.53 -2.75 -4.52
N ILE A 177 16.00 -1.91 -3.63
CA ILE A 177 16.82 -0.96 -2.86
C ILE A 177 17.76 -1.73 -1.92
N ALA A 178 17.28 -2.80 -1.26
CA ALA A 178 18.11 -3.67 -0.43
C ALA A 178 19.26 -4.27 -1.21
N LYS A 179 18.98 -4.84 -2.39
CA LYS A 179 20.02 -5.42 -3.27
C LYS A 179 21.10 -4.43 -3.62
N TRP A 180 20.73 -3.17 -3.87
CA TRP A 180 21.68 -2.11 -4.15
C TRP A 180 22.46 -1.66 -2.90
N LEU A 181 21.78 -1.46 -1.76
CA LEU A 181 22.42 -0.99 -0.53
C LEU A 181 23.30 -2.05 0.14
N LYS A 182 22.90 -3.31 0.04
CA LYS A 182 23.47 -4.47 0.75
C LYS A 182 23.70 -5.66 -0.21
N PRO A 183 24.58 -5.50 -1.22
CA PRO A 183 24.75 -6.51 -2.29
C PRO A 183 25.28 -7.86 -1.81
N SER A 184 25.81 -7.92 -0.58
CA SER A 184 26.37 -9.14 0.01
C SER A 184 25.38 -9.95 0.83
N LEU A 185 24.11 -9.50 0.96
CA LEU A 185 23.10 -10.23 1.69
C LEU A 185 22.69 -11.49 0.90
N GLY A 186 22.59 -12.65 1.58
CA GLY A 186 22.31 -13.93 0.92
C GLY A 186 20.88 -14.10 0.44
N SER A 187 19.92 -13.42 1.09
CA SER A 187 18.51 -13.39 0.76
C SER A 187 17.95 -11.99 0.97
N TYR A 188 16.89 -11.64 0.24
CA TYR A 188 16.26 -10.32 0.27
C TYR A 188 14.76 -10.42 0.55
N GLY A 189 14.31 -11.49 1.20
CA GLY A 189 12.96 -11.57 1.76
C GLY A 189 12.77 -10.53 2.87
N LEU A 190 11.53 -10.23 3.22
CA LEU A 190 11.25 -9.18 4.20
C LEU A 190 11.90 -9.48 5.56
N ASP A 191 11.86 -10.74 6.02
CA ASP A 191 12.41 -11.13 7.31
C ASP A 191 13.93 -10.91 7.36
N GLU A 192 14.67 -11.33 6.31
CA GLU A 192 16.12 -11.21 6.26
C GLU A 192 16.57 -9.74 6.19
N VAL A 193 15.86 -8.89 5.46
CA VAL A 193 16.23 -7.46 5.39
C VAL A 193 15.84 -6.71 6.66
N LEU A 194 14.81 -7.12 7.37
CA LEU A 194 14.44 -6.59 8.68
C LEU A 194 15.46 -6.97 9.74
N GLU A 195 15.90 -8.24 9.77
CA GLU A 195 16.95 -8.73 10.67
C GLU A 195 18.27 -7.97 10.44
N GLU A 196 18.67 -7.81 9.18
CA GLU A 196 19.89 -7.07 8.83
C GLU A 196 19.81 -5.59 9.28
N ALA A 197 18.63 -4.99 9.18
CA ALA A 197 18.39 -3.61 9.62
C ALA A 197 18.15 -3.49 11.15
N ASN A 198 18.15 -4.58 11.91
CA ASN A 198 17.79 -4.65 13.33
C ASN A 198 16.39 -4.11 13.61
N ILE A 199 15.45 -4.34 12.70
CA ILE A 199 14.04 -4.00 12.86
C ILE A 199 13.29 -5.22 13.40
N PRO A 200 12.60 -5.12 14.54
CA PRO A 200 11.91 -6.26 15.12
C PRO A 200 10.75 -6.71 14.22
N VAL A 201 10.66 -8.02 13.99
CA VAL A 201 9.50 -8.64 13.34
C VAL A 201 8.40 -8.80 14.37
N THR A 202 7.25 -8.16 14.16
CA THR A 202 6.12 -8.18 15.09
C THR A 202 5.11 -9.28 14.73
N MET A 203 4.39 -9.09 13.64
CA MET A 203 3.39 -10.01 13.12
C MET A 203 3.58 -10.12 11.61
N ARG A 204 3.80 -11.33 11.11
CA ARG A 204 3.91 -11.57 9.68
C ARG A 204 2.55 -11.99 9.11
N HIS A 205 2.40 -11.73 7.80
CA HIS A 205 1.19 -12.07 7.06
C HIS A 205 -0.07 -11.36 7.60
N HIS A 206 0.13 -10.12 8.03
CA HIS A 206 -0.93 -9.16 8.30
C HIS A 206 -0.60 -7.87 7.55
N ALA A 207 -1.35 -7.55 6.51
CA ALA A 207 -1.01 -6.49 5.56
C ALA A 207 -0.60 -5.15 6.21
N LEU A 208 -1.29 -4.69 7.27
CA LEU A 208 -0.90 -3.45 7.94
C LEU A 208 0.42 -3.59 8.72
N GLU A 209 0.65 -4.70 9.40
CA GLU A 209 1.88 -4.91 10.17
C GLU A 209 3.08 -5.10 9.24
N ASP A 210 2.91 -5.81 8.11
CA ASP A 210 3.95 -5.94 7.09
C ASP A 210 4.24 -4.58 6.43
N ALA A 211 3.22 -3.76 6.16
CA ALA A 211 3.41 -2.38 5.70
C ALA A 211 4.15 -1.51 6.73
N LYS A 212 3.88 -1.63 8.04
CA LYS A 212 4.59 -0.91 9.11
C LYS A 212 6.06 -1.31 9.21
N MET A 213 6.34 -2.61 9.12
CA MET A 213 7.73 -3.11 9.09
C MET A 213 8.47 -2.62 7.85
N THR A 214 7.82 -2.66 6.69
CA THR A 214 8.37 -2.12 5.43
C THR A 214 8.55 -0.59 5.49
N ALA A 215 7.67 0.14 6.18
CA ALA A 215 7.84 1.59 6.42
C ALA A 215 9.06 1.87 7.32
N SER A 216 9.29 1.04 8.34
CA SER A 216 10.49 1.13 9.19
C SER A 216 11.75 0.85 8.38
N LEU A 217 11.71 -0.13 7.48
CA LEU A 217 12.79 -0.43 6.55
C LEU A 217 13.03 0.74 5.57
N TRP A 218 11.98 1.34 5.03
CA TRP A 218 12.09 2.53 4.19
C TRP A 218 12.78 3.70 4.90
N LYS A 219 12.43 3.94 6.16
CA LYS A 219 13.08 4.95 7.00
C LYS A 219 14.58 4.70 7.15
N GLU A 220 14.99 3.46 7.39
CA GLU A 220 16.41 3.08 7.45
C GLU A 220 17.10 3.28 6.10
N TYR A 221 16.44 2.92 5.00
CA TYR A 221 16.99 3.14 3.66
C TYR A 221 17.16 4.62 3.32
N LEU A 222 16.24 5.49 3.73
CA LEU A 222 16.41 6.94 3.60
C LEU A 222 17.68 7.43 4.32
N ARG A 223 17.94 6.91 5.51
CA ARG A 223 19.15 7.22 6.27
C ARG A 223 20.42 6.77 5.53
N LEU A 224 20.44 5.54 5.01
CA LEU A 224 21.57 4.98 4.27
C LEU A 224 21.79 5.71 2.93
N MET A 225 20.72 6.05 2.21
CA MET A 225 20.78 6.79 0.95
C MET A 225 21.37 8.19 1.12
N ARG A 226 21.00 8.88 2.21
CA ARG A 226 21.56 10.18 2.56
C ARG A 226 23.10 10.13 2.71
N HIS A 227 23.64 9.07 3.32
CA HIS A 227 25.08 8.86 3.42
C HIS A 227 25.76 8.63 2.06
N LYS A 228 24.99 8.19 1.07
CA LYS A 228 25.45 7.99 -0.31
C LYS A 228 25.17 9.19 -1.22
N GLN A 229 24.68 10.31 -0.67
CA GLN A 229 24.30 11.52 -1.42
C GLN A 229 23.18 11.26 -2.47
N VAL A 230 22.27 10.36 -2.14
CA VAL A 230 21.06 10.10 -2.93
C VAL A 230 19.91 10.83 -2.24
N ASP A 231 19.58 11.99 -2.76
CA ASP A 231 18.66 12.92 -2.11
C ASP A 231 17.29 13.02 -2.80
N THR A 232 17.18 12.55 -4.05
CA THR A 232 15.96 12.63 -4.86
C THR A 232 15.56 11.26 -5.44
N LEU A 233 14.33 11.16 -5.95
CA LEU A 233 13.93 9.97 -6.71
C LEU A 233 14.72 9.78 -8.00
N GLU A 234 15.12 10.87 -8.64
CA GLU A 234 15.94 10.81 -9.85
C GLU A 234 17.29 10.17 -9.54
N ASP A 235 17.95 10.60 -8.45
CA ASP A 235 19.20 9.99 -8.00
C ASP A 235 19.02 8.50 -7.72
N LEU A 236 17.96 8.13 -6.98
CA LEU A 236 17.66 6.73 -6.66
C LEU A 236 17.46 5.89 -7.93
N TYR A 237 16.69 6.38 -8.90
CA TYR A 237 16.48 5.68 -10.16
C TYR A 237 17.77 5.53 -10.96
N ALA A 238 18.65 6.56 -10.98
CA ALA A 238 19.93 6.45 -11.65
C ALA A 238 20.79 5.30 -11.11
N TYR A 239 20.73 5.04 -9.80
CA TYR A 239 21.42 3.89 -9.20
C TYR A 239 20.71 2.55 -9.49
N LEU A 240 19.38 2.50 -9.37
CA LEU A 240 18.62 1.27 -9.59
C LEU A 240 18.61 0.81 -11.05
N CYS A 241 18.74 1.73 -12.02
CA CYS A 241 18.83 1.37 -13.45
C CYS A 241 20.17 0.73 -13.84
N ASN A 242 21.21 0.93 -13.03
CA ASN A 242 22.54 0.39 -13.28
C ASN A 242 22.82 -0.91 -12.50
N PHE A 243 21.81 -1.41 -11.79
CA PHE A 243 21.85 -2.59 -10.96
C PHE A 243 20.94 -3.71 -11.53
#